data_349c8e72defe2154baa3b0d842e8ab57
#
_entry.id   349c8e72defe2154baa3b0d842e8ab57
#
_cell.length_a   1.000
_cell.length_b   1.000
_cell.length_c   1.000
_cell.angle_alpha   90.00
_cell.angle_beta   90.00
_cell.angle_gamma   90.00
#
_symmetry.space_group_name_H-M   'P 1'
#
loop_
_entity.id
_entity.type
_entity.pdbx_description
1 polymer ?
#
loop_
_entity_poly.entity_id
_entity_poly.type
_entity_poly.pdbx_seq_one_letter_code
_entity_poly.pdbx_strand_id
1 'polypeptide(L)'
;MFMESEKDNKIISYLTFRIGEEMFATHVSVVLNIIELPKITKVPNTPAYMKGIINLRGMILPVIDSRVKFGLQETEQTKKTCIIVMDIQLNEEIDHVGLLVDEVSEVLLIEDSQIEPPPAIGALFKSSMIKGITKVDENMVMIIDVINLFSNLEIEEITGINARSIEAI
;
A
#
# COMPACT_ATOMS: atom_id res chain seq x y z
N MET A 1 3.28 18.58 -29.22
CA MET A 1 1.87 18.64 -29.50
C MET A 1 1.24 17.25 -29.54
N PHE A 2 1.68 16.40 -30.44
CA PHE A 2 1.15 15.03 -30.54
C PHE A 2 1.62 14.13 -29.41
N MET A 3 2.78 14.40 -28.83
CA MET A 3 3.34 13.60 -27.75
C MET A 3 2.55 13.70 -26.47
N GLU A 4 1.92 14.84 -26.20
CA GLU A 4 1.10 15.02 -25.03
C GLU A 4 -0.15 14.15 -25.06
N SER A 5 -0.74 14.01 -26.24
CA SER A 5 -1.91 13.16 -26.45
C SER A 5 -1.57 11.68 -26.19
N GLU A 6 -0.40 11.23 -26.58
CA GLU A 6 0.04 9.86 -26.35
C GLU A 6 0.24 9.55 -24.89
N LYS A 7 0.76 10.52 -24.11
CA LYS A 7 0.92 10.36 -22.68
C LYS A 7 -0.41 10.24 -21.95
N ASP A 8 -1.37 11.03 -22.40
CA ASP A 8 -2.69 11.07 -21.77
C ASP A 8 -3.52 9.82 -22.03
N ASN A 9 -3.12 9.01 -23.01
CA ASN A 9 -3.84 7.79 -23.38
C ASN A 9 -3.21 6.53 -22.82
N LYS A 10 -2.23 6.67 -21.93
CA LYS A 10 -1.61 5.52 -21.30
C LYS A 10 -2.56 4.87 -20.30
N ILE A 11 -2.83 3.59 -20.48
CA ILE A 11 -3.72 2.82 -19.62
C ILE A 11 -2.89 1.92 -18.70
N ILE A 12 -3.16 1.98 -17.42
CA ILE A 12 -2.45 1.23 -16.40
C ILE A 12 -3.44 0.43 -15.56
N SER A 13 -3.04 -0.77 -15.18
CA SER A 13 -3.84 -1.62 -14.30
C SER A 13 -3.58 -1.30 -12.84
N TYR A 14 -4.65 -1.10 -12.08
CA TYR A 14 -4.60 -0.81 -10.65
C TYR A 14 -5.43 -1.81 -9.88
N LEU A 15 -4.88 -2.29 -8.78
CA LEU A 15 -5.63 -3.13 -7.84
C LEU A 15 -6.35 -2.19 -6.86
N THR A 16 -7.67 -2.32 -6.77
CA THR A 16 -8.44 -1.51 -5.83
C THR A 16 -8.69 -2.28 -4.55
N PHE A 17 -8.67 -1.56 -3.45
CA PHE A 17 -8.91 -2.12 -2.12
C PHE A 17 -9.53 -1.07 -1.21
N ARG A 18 -10.17 -1.54 -0.16
CA ARG A 18 -10.87 -0.67 0.77
C ARG A 18 -10.11 -0.57 2.09
N ILE A 19 -10.00 0.63 2.60
CA ILE A 19 -9.51 0.90 3.95
C ILE A 19 -10.57 1.75 4.63
N GLY A 20 -11.23 1.21 5.63
CA GLY A 20 -12.40 1.85 6.23
C GLY A 20 -13.52 1.95 5.20
N GLU A 21 -14.01 3.14 4.98
CA GLU A 21 -15.05 3.39 3.97
C GLU A 21 -14.48 3.93 2.66
N GLU A 22 -13.17 4.11 2.60
CA GLU A 22 -12.53 4.74 1.45
C GLU A 22 -11.91 3.73 0.50
N MET A 23 -11.97 4.03 -0.79
CA MET A 23 -11.37 3.20 -1.83
C MET A 23 -10.01 3.72 -2.21
N PHE A 24 -9.05 2.81 -2.27
CA PHE A 24 -7.68 3.08 -2.66
C PHE A 24 -7.30 2.17 -3.83
N ALA A 25 -6.24 2.54 -4.51
CA ALA A 25 -5.71 1.72 -5.60
C ALA A 25 -4.19 1.79 -5.61
N THR A 26 -3.58 0.69 -6.01
CA THR A 26 -2.14 0.61 -6.20
C THR A 26 -1.83 0.01 -7.57
N HIS A 27 -0.70 0.42 -8.14
CA HIS A 27 -0.24 -0.12 -9.41
C HIS A 27 -0.05 -1.64 -9.27
N VAL A 28 -0.59 -2.39 -10.21
CA VAL A 28 -0.51 -3.85 -10.15
C VAL A 28 0.93 -4.36 -10.14
N SER A 29 1.84 -3.63 -10.76
CA SER A 29 3.24 -4.05 -10.86
C SER A 29 3.94 -4.25 -9.50
N VAL A 30 3.45 -3.60 -8.44
CA VAL A 30 4.05 -3.75 -7.11
C VAL A 30 3.39 -4.86 -6.28
N VAL A 31 2.33 -5.45 -6.78
CA VAL A 31 1.59 -6.49 -6.06
C VAL A 31 2.18 -7.85 -6.40
N LEU A 32 2.69 -8.54 -5.41
CA LEU A 32 3.21 -9.90 -5.56
C LEU A 32 2.14 -10.93 -5.28
N ASN A 33 1.34 -10.70 -4.26
CA ASN A 33 0.38 -11.70 -3.80
C ASN A 33 -0.67 -11.04 -2.92
N ILE A 34 -1.83 -11.68 -2.82
CA ILE A 34 -2.89 -11.29 -1.90
C ILE A 34 -3.17 -12.53 -1.07
N ILE A 35 -3.04 -12.42 0.23
CA ILE A 35 -3.20 -13.57 1.12
C ILE A 35 -4.27 -13.29 2.17
N GLU A 36 -4.95 -14.35 2.57
CA GLU A 36 -5.88 -14.27 3.69
C GLU A 36 -5.09 -13.93 4.95
N LEU A 37 -5.76 -13.37 5.93
CA LEU A 37 -5.12 -12.92 7.15
C LEU A 37 -4.49 -14.10 7.89
N PRO A 38 -3.15 -14.18 7.95
CA PRO A 38 -2.47 -15.25 8.69
C PRO A 38 -2.26 -14.82 10.14
N LYS A 39 -1.59 -15.68 10.90
CA LYS A 39 -1.15 -15.28 12.23
C LYS A 39 -0.07 -14.22 12.10
N ILE A 40 -0.28 -13.08 12.76
CA ILE A 40 0.67 -11.98 12.79
C ILE A 40 1.33 -11.96 14.16
N THR A 41 2.66 -12.00 14.17
CA THR A 41 3.44 -11.95 15.40
C THR A 41 3.87 -10.52 15.67
N LYS A 42 3.50 -9.98 16.84
CA LYS A 42 3.89 -8.64 17.21
C LYS A 42 5.38 -8.55 17.50
N VAL A 43 5.98 -7.45 17.07
CA VAL A 43 7.39 -7.15 17.36
C VAL A 43 7.42 -5.98 18.35
N PRO A 44 8.06 -6.12 19.51
CA PRO A 44 8.12 -5.04 20.51
C PRO A 44 8.87 -3.82 20.00
N ASN A 45 8.52 -2.65 20.53
CA ASN A 45 9.18 -1.38 20.23
C ASN A 45 9.20 -1.00 18.76
N THR A 46 8.08 -1.24 18.07
CA THR A 46 7.90 -0.85 16.68
C THR A 46 6.92 0.30 16.57
N PRO A 47 6.95 1.06 15.47
CA PRO A 47 5.96 2.12 15.24
C PRO A 47 4.53 1.60 15.27
N ALA A 48 3.58 2.49 15.58
CA ALA A 48 2.17 2.12 15.69
C ALA A 48 1.60 1.49 14.41
N TYR A 49 2.07 1.91 13.24
CA TYR A 49 1.59 1.37 11.99
C TYR A 49 2.12 -0.05 11.71
N MET A 50 3.13 -0.49 12.43
CA MET A 50 3.69 -1.83 12.27
C MET A 50 2.82 -2.82 13.02
N LYS A 51 2.07 -3.63 12.28
CA LYS A 51 1.18 -4.63 12.88
C LYS A 51 1.96 -5.81 13.46
N GLY A 52 3.03 -6.20 12.78
CA GLY A 52 3.86 -7.32 13.20
C GLY A 52 4.57 -7.93 12.00
N ILE A 53 4.95 -9.18 12.16
CA ILE A 53 5.61 -9.94 11.09
C ILE A 53 4.83 -11.20 10.79
N ILE A 54 4.93 -11.67 9.56
CA ILE A 54 4.36 -12.94 9.13
C ILE A 54 5.43 -13.79 8.47
N ASN A 55 5.20 -15.11 8.49
CA ASN A 55 6.03 -16.05 7.76
C ASN A 55 5.26 -16.48 6.52
N LEU A 56 5.74 -16.10 5.36
CA LEU A 56 5.15 -16.47 4.08
C LEU A 56 6.14 -17.40 3.36
N ARG A 57 5.87 -18.68 3.41
CA ARG A 57 6.71 -19.71 2.74
C ARG A 57 8.19 -19.61 3.11
N GLY A 58 8.46 -19.43 4.41
CA GLY A 58 9.83 -19.31 4.90
C GLY A 58 10.41 -17.90 4.83
N MET A 59 9.71 -16.98 4.21
CA MET A 59 10.13 -15.58 4.15
C MET A 59 9.41 -14.78 5.25
N ILE A 60 10.18 -14.11 6.06
CA ILE A 60 9.62 -13.25 7.11
C ILE A 60 9.48 -11.84 6.55
N LEU A 61 8.27 -11.30 6.60
CA LEU A 61 8.04 -9.96 6.13
C LEU A 61 7.21 -9.14 7.11
N PRO A 62 7.46 -7.83 7.17
CA PRO A 62 6.69 -6.94 8.02
C PRO A 62 5.31 -6.69 7.43
N VAL A 63 4.34 -6.47 8.32
CA VAL A 63 2.97 -6.14 7.94
C VAL A 63 2.65 -4.76 8.48
N ILE A 64 2.26 -3.87 7.59
CA ILE A 64 1.90 -2.49 7.90
C ILE A 64 0.37 -2.38 7.92
N ASP A 65 -0.16 -1.80 8.99
CA ASP A 65 -1.60 -1.54 9.07
C ASP A 65 -1.90 -0.26 8.30
N SER A 66 -2.57 -0.40 7.18
CA SER A 66 -2.89 0.74 6.31
C SER A 66 -3.75 1.77 7.02
N ARG A 67 -4.65 1.34 7.90
CA ARG A 67 -5.54 2.26 8.62
C ARG A 67 -4.75 3.20 9.50
N VAL A 68 -3.82 2.64 10.26
CA VAL A 68 -2.94 3.44 11.12
C VAL A 68 -2.04 4.34 10.29
N LYS A 69 -1.49 3.81 9.21
CA LYS A 69 -0.58 4.55 8.34
C LYS A 69 -1.25 5.78 7.73
N PHE A 70 -2.51 5.66 7.34
CA PHE A 70 -3.27 6.78 6.78
C PHE A 70 -3.99 7.62 7.84
N GLY A 71 -3.83 7.30 9.12
CA GLY A 71 -4.49 8.04 10.18
C GLY A 71 -6.00 7.81 10.24
N LEU A 72 -6.46 6.68 9.73
CA LEU A 72 -7.86 6.31 9.75
C LEU A 72 -8.17 5.49 11.00
N GLN A 73 -9.46 5.49 11.38
CA GLN A 73 -9.89 4.74 12.54
C GLN A 73 -9.79 3.23 12.30
N GLU A 74 -9.32 2.50 13.29
CA GLU A 74 -9.28 1.05 13.21
C GLU A 74 -10.69 0.47 13.10
N THR A 75 -10.83 -0.52 12.23
CA THR A 75 -12.07 -1.27 12.09
C THR A 75 -11.83 -2.71 12.51
N GLU A 76 -12.91 -3.42 12.82
CA GLU A 76 -12.80 -4.83 13.17
C GLU A 76 -12.36 -5.66 11.97
N GLN A 77 -11.61 -6.70 12.25
CA GLN A 77 -11.24 -7.66 11.24
C GLN A 77 -12.46 -8.47 10.83
N THR A 78 -12.61 -8.68 9.54
CA THR A 78 -13.67 -9.50 8.97
C THR A 78 -13.06 -10.63 8.16
N LYS A 79 -13.89 -11.46 7.56
CA LYS A 79 -13.43 -12.51 6.67
C LYS A 79 -12.78 -11.96 5.40
N LYS A 80 -13.02 -10.68 5.09
CA LYS A 80 -12.48 -10.01 3.91
C LYS A 80 -11.15 -9.32 4.19
N THR A 81 -10.79 -9.14 5.45
CA THR A 81 -9.51 -8.56 5.82
C THR A 81 -8.39 -9.43 5.28
N CYS A 82 -7.45 -8.82 4.60
CA CYS A 82 -6.37 -9.54 3.95
C CYS A 82 -5.09 -8.71 3.89
N ILE A 83 -4.04 -9.33 3.39
CA ILE A 83 -2.74 -8.67 3.25
C ILE A 83 -2.37 -8.65 1.78
N ILE A 84 -2.03 -7.48 1.28
CA ILE A 84 -1.45 -7.30 -0.05
C ILE A 84 0.07 -7.34 0.13
N VAL A 85 0.70 -8.37 -0.39
CA VAL A 85 2.17 -8.47 -0.35
C VAL A 85 2.72 -7.65 -1.49
N MET A 86 3.52 -6.66 -1.16
CA MET A 86 4.05 -5.71 -2.12
C MET A 86 5.56 -5.84 -2.27
N ASP A 87 6.02 -5.64 -3.47
CA ASP A 87 7.42 -5.56 -3.82
C ASP A 87 7.80 -4.09 -3.89
N ILE A 88 8.63 -3.67 -2.95
CA ILE A 88 9.06 -2.28 -2.86
C ILE A 88 10.53 -2.21 -3.22
N GLN A 89 10.85 -1.47 -4.26
CA GLN A 89 12.24 -1.31 -4.68
C GLN A 89 12.80 0.00 -4.14
N LEU A 90 13.80 -0.14 -3.28
CA LEU A 90 14.44 0.98 -2.63
C LEU A 90 15.94 0.83 -2.71
N ASN A 91 16.63 1.91 -3.11
CA ASN A 91 18.09 1.92 -3.15
C ASN A 91 18.69 0.68 -3.83
N GLU A 92 18.07 0.25 -4.93
CA GLU A 92 18.47 -0.93 -5.69
C GLU A 92 18.21 -2.28 -5.00
N GLU A 93 17.65 -2.27 -3.80
CA GLU A 93 17.25 -3.48 -3.11
C GLU A 93 15.75 -3.67 -3.23
N ILE A 94 15.34 -4.94 -3.24
CA ILE A 94 13.93 -5.31 -3.29
C ILE A 94 13.51 -5.77 -1.91
N ASP A 95 12.56 -5.06 -1.32
CA ASP A 95 12.00 -5.40 -0.02
C ASP A 95 10.54 -5.79 -0.17
N HIS A 96 10.14 -6.82 0.54
CA HIS A 96 8.77 -7.29 0.55
C HIS A 96 8.07 -6.82 1.82
N VAL A 97 6.90 -6.23 1.65
CA VAL A 97 6.10 -5.69 2.75
C VAL A 97 4.66 -6.10 2.55
N GLY A 98 4.00 -6.48 3.63
CA GLY A 98 2.57 -6.76 3.60
C GLY A 98 1.79 -5.53 4.03
N LEU A 99 0.77 -5.17 3.27
CA LEU A 99 -0.14 -4.08 3.63
C LEU A 99 -1.46 -4.69 4.05
N LEU A 100 -1.84 -4.49 5.31
CA LEU A 100 -3.11 -4.97 5.85
C LEU A 100 -4.22 -4.03 5.40
N VAL A 101 -5.23 -4.59 4.72
CA VAL A 101 -6.36 -3.82 4.20
C VAL A 101 -7.66 -4.51 4.59
N ASP A 102 -8.76 -3.76 4.54
CA ASP A 102 -10.06 -4.28 4.93
C ASP A 102 -10.68 -5.20 3.90
N GLU A 103 -10.44 -4.94 2.63
CA GLU A 103 -10.98 -5.75 1.55
C GLU A 103 -10.27 -5.41 0.24
N VAL A 104 -9.92 -6.43 -0.52
CA VAL A 104 -9.46 -6.25 -1.90
C VAL A 104 -10.66 -6.35 -2.82
N SER A 105 -10.80 -5.43 -3.75
CA SER A 105 -11.96 -5.34 -4.61
C SER A 105 -11.70 -5.93 -5.99
N GLU A 106 -11.10 -5.16 -6.89
CA GLU A 106 -10.92 -5.60 -8.27
C GLU A 106 -9.75 -4.89 -8.93
N VAL A 107 -9.37 -5.36 -10.11
CA VAL A 107 -8.38 -4.67 -10.93
C VAL A 107 -9.11 -3.78 -11.92
N LEU A 108 -8.73 -2.51 -11.95
CA LEU A 108 -9.30 -1.52 -12.86
C LEU A 108 -8.24 -1.02 -13.83
N LEU A 109 -8.67 -0.78 -15.06
CA LEU A 109 -7.85 -0.12 -16.06
C LEU A 109 -8.15 1.37 -16.01
N ILE A 110 -7.15 2.17 -15.72
CA ILE A 110 -7.32 3.62 -15.55
C ILE A 110 -6.37 4.35 -16.47
N GLU A 111 -6.89 5.30 -17.25
CA GLU A 111 -6.07 6.13 -18.10
C GLU A 111 -5.41 7.24 -17.28
N ASP A 112 -4.18 7.59 -17.62
CA ASP A 112 -3.46 8.67 -16.93
C ASP A 112 -4.24 9.98 -16.96
N SER A 113 -4.96 10.25 -18.05
CA SER A 113 -5.78 11.45 -18.17
C SER A 113 -6.93 11.54 -17.17
N GLN A 114 -7.32 10.38 -16.61
CA GLN A 114 -8.41 10.31 -15.62
C GLN A 114 -7.92 10.56 -14.20
N ILE A 115 -6.61 10.63 -14.01
CA ILE A 115 -6.02 10.80 -12.68
C ILE A 115 -5.72 12.28 -12.47
N GLU A 116 -6.33 12.86 -11.44
CA GLU A 116 -6.10 14.23 -11.05
C GLU A 116 -5.16 14.30 -9.86
N PRO A 117 -4.35 15.36 -9.75
CA PRO A 117 -3.50 15.50 -8.58
C PRO A 117 -4.34 15.67 -7.32
N PRO A 118 -3.87 15.20 -6.15
CA PRO A 118 -4.63 15.34 -4.92
C PRO A 118 -4.74 16.82 -4.54
N PRO A 119 -5.90 17.26 -4.00
CA PRO A 119 -6.03 18.62 -3.53
C PRO A 119 -5.12 18.85 -2.32
N ALA A 120 -4.57 20.06 -2.20
CA ALA A 120 -3.66 20.41 -1.11
C ALA A 120 -4.45 20.75 0.16
N ILE A 121 -5.31 19.84 0.59
CA ILE A 121 -6.18 20.03 1.75
C ILE A 121 -5.97 18.88 2.74
N GLY A 122 -5.64 19.22 3.97
CA GLY A 122 -5.51 18.25 5.05
C GLY A 122 -4.18 17.49 5.07
N ALA A 123 -3.90 16.86 6.19
CA ALA A 123 -2.64 16.17 6.43
C ALA A 123 -2.44 14.96 5.52
N LEU A 124 -3.53 14.28 5.16
CA LEU A 124 -3.47 13.10 4.30
C LEU A 124 -2.89 13.41 2.93
N PHE A 125 -3.22 14.56 2.40
CA PHE A 125 -2.78 14.97 1.06
C PHE A 125 -1.45 15.73 1.07
N LYS A 126 -0.97 16.12 2.23
CA LYS A 126 0.33 16.78 2.37
C LYS A 126 1.49 15.81 2.28
N SER A 127 1.24 14.58 2.66
CA SER A 127 2.26 13.57 2.62
C SER A 127 2.26 12.95 1.25
N SER A 128 3.09 12.95 0.44
CA SER A 128 3.16 12.39 -0.91
C SER A 128 2.65 10.95 -1.03
N MET A 129 1.90 10.47 -0.04
CA MET A 129 1.37 9.11 -0.02
C MET A 129 0.30 8.87 -1.08
N ILE A 130 -0.43 9.93 -1.45
CA ILE A 130 -1.47 9.84 -2.46
C ILE A 130 -0.93 10.46 -3.75
N LYS A 131 -0.79 9.63 -4.77
CA LYS A 131 -0.29 10.04 -6.07
C LYS A 131 -1.32 10.84 -6.86
N GLY A 132 -2.58 10.45 -6.72
CA GLY A 132 -3.65 11.11 -7.45
C GLY A 132 -5.00 10.56 -7.05
N ILE A 133 -6.04 11.15 -7.60
CA ILE A 133 -7.42 10.75 -7.36
C ILE A 133 -8.11 10.56 -8.69
N THR A 134 -8.90 9.50 -8.80
CA THR A 134 -9.72 9.28 -9.98
C THR A 134 -11.14 8.94 -9.55
N LYS A 135 -12.09 9.22 -10.42
CA LYS A 135 -13.48 8.91 -10.18
C LYS A 135 -13.84 7.69 -11.01
N VAL A 136 -14.31 6.66 -10.32
CA VAL A 136 -14.75 5.42 -10.97
C VAL A 136 -16.20 5.18 -10.56
N ASP A 137 -17.08 5.22 -11.53
CA ASP A 137 -18.54 5.21 -11.36
C ASP A 137 -18.97 6.30 -10.39
N GLU A 138 -19.32 6.42 -9.37
CA GLU A 138 -19.59 7.56 -8.50
C GLU A 138 -18.66 7.59 -7.30
N ASN A 139 -17.68 6.68 -7.29
CA ASN A 139 -16.76 6.58 -6.18
C ASN A 139 -15.44 7.27 -6.47
N MET A 140 -14.89 7.91 -5.45
CA MET A 140 -13.56 8.49 -5.53
C MET A 140 -12.54 7.42 -5.13
N VAL A 141 -11.55 7.21 -5.97
CA VAL A 141 -10.48 6.23 -5.71
C VAL A 141 -9.18 6.98 -5.56
N MET A 142 -8.52 6.78 -4.43
CA MET A 142 -7.24 7.40 -4.14
C MET A 142 -6.11 6.46 -4.53
N ILE A 143 -5.25 6.91 -5.44
CA ILE A 143 -4.12 6.12 -5.91
C ILE A 143 -2.94 6.36 -4.99
N ILE A 144 -2.45 5.32 -4.38
CA ILE A 144 -1.31 5.44 -3.46
C ILE A 144 0.01 5.39 -4.20
N ASP A 145 0.95 6.17 -3.71
CA ASP A 145 2.33 6.11 -4.15
C ASP A 145 3.09 5.24 -3.14
N VAL A 146 3.33 3.99 -3.52
CA VAL A 146 3.91 3.01 -2.61
C VAL A 146 5.32 3.42 -2.18
N ILE A 147 6.08 4.03 -3.07
CA ILE A 147 7.44 4.47 -2.74
C ILE A 147 7.41 5.55 -1.68
N ASN A 148 6.50 6.52 -1.82
CA ASN A 148 6.37 7.61 -0.85
C ASN A 148 5.56 7.20 0.39
N LEU A 149 4.74 6.15 0.28
CA LEU A 149 4.02 5.60 1.42
C LEU A 149 4.99 5.14 2.50
N PHE A 150 6.08 4.54 2.07
CA PHE A 150 7.16 4.14 2.96
C PHE A 150 8.30 5.11 2.77
N SER A 151 8.41 6.11 3.64
CA SER A 151 9.53 7.04 3.58
C SER A 151 10.85 6.30 3.82
N ASN A 152 11.95 6.88 3.41
CA ASN A 152 13.25 6.25 3.60
C ASN A 152 13.50 5.84 5.04
N LEU A 153 13.10 6.67 5.99
CA LEU A 153 13.28 6.38 7.41
C LEU A 153 12.44 5.19 7.85
N GLU A 154 11.17 5.16 7.44
CA GLU A 154 10.25 4.07 7.79
C GLU A 154 10.73 2.75 7.19
N ILE A 155 11.24 2.80 6.00
CA ILE A 155 11.75 1.63 5.32
C ILE A 155 12.99 1.07 6.00
N GLU A 156 13.89 1.93 6.44
CA GLU A 156 15.05 1.51 7.22
C GLU A 156 14.63 0.79 8.50
N GLU A 157 13.60 1.30 9.17
CA GLU A 157 13.05 0.66 10.35
C GLU A 157 12.47 -0.71 10.03
N ILE A 158 11.71 -0.81 8.94
CA ILE A 158 11.10 -2.05 8.52
C ILE A 158 12.14 -3.08 8.11
N THR A 159 13.12 -2.68 7.28
CA THR A 159 14.19 -3.57 6.86
C THR A 159 15.07 -4.00 8.02
N GLY A 160 15.35 -3.09 8.93
CA GLY A 160 16.11 -3.41 10.14
C GLY A 160 15.42 -4.43 11.02
N ILE A 161 14.11 -4.31 11.18
CA ILE A 161 13.31 -5.28 11.93
C ILE A 161 13.32 -6.64 11.24
N ASN A 162 13.14 -6.66 9.94
CA ASN A 162 13.15 -7.89 9.16
C ASN A 162 14.51 -8.59 9.25
N ALA A 163 15.60 -7.85 9.12
CA ALA A 163 16.94 -8.38 9.23
C ALA A 163 17.21 -8.95 10.64
N ARG A 164 16.80 -8.24 11.68
CA ARG A 164 16.94 -8.70 13.06
C ARG A 164 16.14 -9.96 13.31
N SER A 165 14.95 -10.05 12.75
CA SER A 165 14.10 -11.23 12.91
C SER A 165 14.75 -12.47 12.28
N ILE A 166 15.39 -12.30 11.14
CA ILE A 166 16.11 -13.38 10.47
C ILE A 166 17.34 -13.78 11.28
N GLU A 167 18.08 -12.83 11.82
CA GLU A 167 19.27 -13.11 12.64
C GLU A 167 18.92 -13.79 13.95
N ALA A 168 17.76 -13.50 14.51
CA ALA A 168 17.34 -14.08 15.78
C ALA A 168 16.92 -15.54 15.67
N ILE A 169 16.70 -16.03 14.48
CA ILE A 169 16.32 -17.43 14.21
C ILE A 169 17.57 -18.29 14.04
#